data_f2f960f76e0b9a7b33eb73ac4a4fe4d2
#
_entry.id   f2f960f76e0b9a7b33eb73ac4a4fe4d2
#
_cell.length_a   1.000
_cell.length_b   1.000
_cell.length_c   1.000
_cell.angle_alpha   90.00
_cell.angle_beta   90.00
_cell.angle_gamma   90.00
#
_symmetry.space_group_name_H-M   'P 1'
#
loop_
_entity.id
_entity.type
_entity.pdbx_description
1 polymer ?
#
loop_
_entity_poly.entity_id
_entity_poly.type
_entity_poly.pdbx_seq_one_letter_code
_entity_poly.pdbx_strand_id
1 'polypeptide(L)'
;MSKHIGIVSVNYEGTALCYRSICTQAVAVLGEYQHPQISIHSFPLGDYMRFVSELDWKGVAGLLLESAENVARAGADFAICPANTTHEAFKFMRSRSPIPWLHIVEVVGDAATTRGLTKLGVLGTKIPHGRKPVSGSFI
;
A
#
# COMPACT_ATOMS: atom_id res chain seq x y z
N MET A 1 -21.18 1.93 -10.38
CA MET A 1 -20.84 1.21 -9.13
C MET A 1 -19.42 1.55 -8.70
N SER A 2 -19.21 1.81 -7.43
CA SER A 2 -17.88 1.99 -6.88
C SER A 2 -17.12 0.66 -6.91
N LYS A 3 -15.80 0.70 -7.14
CA LYS A 3 -14.95 -0.49 -7.09
C LYS A 3 -14.79 -0.98 -5.65
N HIS A 4 -14.61 -2.28 -5.50
CA HIS A 4 -14.30 -2.91 -4.23
C HIS A 4 -12.79 -2.81 -3.95
N ILE A 5 -12.42 -2.20 -2.84
CA ILE A 5 -11.02 -1.96 -2.46
C ILE A 5 -10.52 -3.08 -1.56
N GLY A 6 -9.40 -3.71 -1.91
CA GLY A 6 -8.66 -4.60 -1.04
C GLY A 6 -7.55 -3.86 -0.30
N ILE A 7 -7.57 -3.85 1.02
CA ILE A 7 -6.47 -3.29 1.82
C ILE A 7 -5.61 -4.44 2.34
N VAL A 8 -4.38 -4.51 1.86
CA VAL A 8 -3.35 -5.41 2.36
C VAL A 8 -2.65 -4.72 3.53
N SER A 9 -2.98 -5.16 4.73
CA SER A 9 -2.51 -4.56 5.97
C SER A 9 -1.15 -5.11 6.37
N VAL A 10 -0.21 -4.23 6.59
CA VAL A 10 1.11 -4.54 7.19
C VAL A 10 1.21 -3.93 8.58
N ASN A 11 0.90 -2.64 8.69
CA ASN A 11 0.83 -1.90 9.94
C ASN A 11 -0.63 -1.56 10.23
N TYR A 12 -1.12 -1.97 11.39
CA TYR A 12 -2.52 -1.81 11.76
C TYR A 12 -2.92 -0.32 11.92
N GLU A 13 -2.04 0.54 12.40
CA GLU A 13 -2.34 1.98 12.57
C GLU A 13 -2.51 2.66 11.21
N GLY A 14 -1.55 2.45 10.29
CA GLY A 14 -1.64 2.97 8.92
C GLY A 14 -2.86 2.43 8.18
N THR A 15 -3.18 1.16 8.39
CA THR A 15 -4.37 0.52 7.81
C THR A 15 -5.66 1.13 8.33
N ALA A 16 -5.78 1.31 9.64
CA ALA A 16 -6.96 1.92 10.26
C ALA A 16 -7.16 3.37 9.79
N LEU A 17 -6.07 4.14 9.72
CA LEU A 17 -6.10 5.52 9.20
C LEU A 17 -6.54 5.55 7.73
N CYS A 18 -5.99 4.66 6.91
CA CYS A 18 -6.33 4.55 5.49
C CYS A 18 -7.82 4.21 5.31
N TYR A 19 -8.30 3.17 5.99
CA TYR A 19 -9.71 2.78 5.97
C TYR A 19 -10.62 3.94 6.37
N ARG A 20 -10.34 4.58 7.51
CA ARG A 20 -11.11 5.73 7.98
C ARG A 20 -11.11 6.87 6.96
N SER A 21 -9.94 7.18 6.38
CA SER A 21 -9.81 8.26 5.41
C SER A 21 -10.63 7.99 4.15
N ILE A 22 -10.62 6.75 3.64
CA ILE A 22 -11.42 6.35 2.49
C ILE A 22 -12.90 6.55 2.79
N CYS A 23 -13.39 6.01 3.90
CA CYS A 23 -14.81 6.12 4.27
C CYS A 23 -15.23 7.57 4.49
N THR A 24 -14.41 8.38 5.18
CA THR A 24 -14.73 9.79 5.46
C THR A 24 -14.75 10.64 4.18
N GLN A 25 -13.78 10.44 3.30
CA GLN A 25 -13.68 11.23 2.07
C GLN A 25 -14.67 10.79 1.00
N ALA A 26 -15.10 9.53 1.02
CA ALA A 26 -16.07 8.99 0.07
C ALA A 26 -17.42 9.73 0.11
N VAL A 27 -17.81 10.23 1.28
CA VAL A 27 -19.08 10.97 1.47
C VAL A 27 -19.17 12.16 0.50
N ALA A 28 -18.07 12.87 0.27
CA ALA A 28 -18.05 14.02 -0.64
C ALA A 28 -18.28 13.65 -2.12
N VAL A 29 -17.99 12.40 -2.48
CA VAL A 29 -18.09 11.91 -3.87
C VAL A 29 -19.31 11.03 -4.09
N LEU A 30 -19.65 10.19 -3.11
CA LEU A 30 -20.68 9.17 -3.25
C LEU A 30 -22.00 9.54 -2.55
N GLY A 31 -21.98 10.53 -1.67
CA GLY A 31 -23.15 10.96 -0.89
C GLY A 31 -23.12 10.48 0.56
N GLU A 32 -24.08 10.98 1.34
CA GLU A 32 -24.20 10.69 2.77
C GLU A 32 -24.38 9.18 3.01
N TYR A 33 -23.66 8.65 4.00
CA TYR A 33 -23.60 7.23 4.37
C TYR A 33 -23.03 6.29 3.30
N GLN A 34 -22.44 6.81 2.23
CA GLN A 34 -21.89 6.02 1.15
C GLN A 34 -20.36 5.95 1.23
N HIS A 35 -19.83 4.76 1.03
CA HIS A 35 -18.40 4.51 0.79
C HIS A 35 -18.21 3.26 -0.07
N PRO A 36 -17.03 3.06 -0.69
CA PRO A 36 -16.75 1.85 -1.45
C PRO A 36 -16.84 0.60 -0.57
N GLN A 37 -17.12 -0.53 -1.17
CA GLN A 37 -16.90 -1.81 -0.49
C GLN A 37 -15.41 -1.99 -0.20
N ILE A 38 -15.06 -2.46 1.00
CA ILE A 38 -13.68 -2.61 1.43
C ILE A 38 -13.51 -3.97 2.11
N SER A 39 -12.49 -4.72 1.68
CA SER A 39 -11.99 -5.90 2.38
C SER A 39 -10.59 -5.63 2.89
N ILE A 40 -10.31 -6.03 4.12
CA ILE A 40 -8.98 -5.88 4.74
C ILE A 40 -8.48 -7.26 5.11
N HIS A 41 -7.27 -7.59 4.69
CA HIS A 41 -6.56 -8.75 5.16
C HIS A 41 -5.29 -8.34 5.89
N SER A 42 -5.05 -8.89 7.07
CA SER A 42 -3.93 -8.53 7.94
C SER A 42 -3.24 -9.78 8.50
N PHE A 43 -1.95 -9.90 8.25
CA PHE A 43 -1.08 -10.77 9.04
C PHE A 43 -0.57 -10.01 10.28
N PRO A 44 -0.12 -10.70 11.32
CA PRO A 44 0.61 -10.06 12.41
C PRO A 44 1.82 -9.28 11.86
N LEU A 45 2.03 -8.05 12.36
CA LEU A 45 3.19 -7.24 11.95
C LEU A 45 4.51 -7.99 12.14
N GLY A 46 4.61 -8.81 13.19
CA GLY A 46 5.81 -9.60 13.46
C GLY A 46 6.22 -10.54 12.33
N ASP A 47 5.26 -11.04 11.55
CA ASP A 47 5.54 -11.91 10.40
C ASP A 47 6.27 -11.14 9.29
N TYR A 48 5.88 -9.90 9.03
CA TYR A 48 6.59 -9.02 8.11
C TYR A 48 7.95 -8.61 8.66
N MET A 49 8.03 -8.30 9.98
CA MET A 49 9.27 -7.82 10.59
C MET A 49 10.39 -8.85 10.57
N ARG A 50 10.09 -10.14 10.62
CA ARG A 50 11.10 -11.21 10.44
C ARG A 50 11.83 -11.07 9.11
N PHE A 51 11.10 -10.86 8.02
CA PHE A 51 11.68 -10.70 6.69
C PHE A 51 12.32 -9.32 6.50
N VAL A 52 11.68 -8.27 7.00
CA VAL A 52 12.20 -6.89 6.88
C VAL A 52 13.54 -6.73 7.61
N SER A 53 13.69 -7.31 8.81
CA SER A 53 14.94 -7.22 9.58
C SER A 53 16.13 -7.90 8.88
N GLU A 54 15.86 -8.92 8.06
CA GLU A 54 16.85 -9.64 7.27
C GLU A 54 16.99 -9.09 5.83
N LEU A 55 16.22 -8.04 5.50
CA LEU A 55 16.10 -7.49 4.14
C LEU A 55 15.66 -8.53 3.10
N ASP A 56 14.92 -9.55 3.55
CA ASP A 56 14.33 -10.57 2.67
C ASP A 56 13.05 -10.06 2.03
N TRP A 57 13.21 -9.27 0.98
CA TRP A 57 12.08 -8.71 0.24
C TRP A 57 11.28 -9.74 -0.53
N LYS A 58 11.84 -10.93 -0.80
CA LYS A 58 11.08 -12.04 -1.40
C LYS A 58 10.12 -12.66 -0.38
N GLY A 59 10.56 -12.80 0.87
CA GLY A 59 9.68 -13.23 1.96
C GLY A 59 8.55 -12.24 2.19
N VAL A 60 8.85 -10.93 2.23
CA VAL A 60 7.83 -9.86 2.30
C VAL A 60 6.85 -9.97 1.12
N ALA A 61 7.36 -10.17 -0.11
CA ALA A 61 6.52 -10.32 -1.29
C ALA A 61 5.58 -11.53 -1.21
N GLY A 62 6.03 -12.64 -0.61
CA GLY A 62 5.20 -13.82 -0.37
C GLY A 62 3.98 -13.49 0.50
N LEU A 63 4.17 -12.80 1.62
CA LEU A 63 3.07 -12.39 2.50
C LEU A 63 2.12 -11.40 1.81
N LEU A 64 2.67 -10.44 1.05
CA LEU A 64 1.85 -9.49 0.30
C LEU A 64 0.99 -10.19 -0.75
N LEU A 65 1.54 -11.19 -1.46
CA LEU A 65 0.79 -11.99 -2.45
C LEU A 65 -0.32 -12.79 -1.80
N GLU A 66 -0.04 -13.50 -0.72
CA GLU A 66 -1.05 -14.27 0.00
C GLU A 66 -2.18 -13.37 0.51
N SER A 67 -1.82 -12.19 1.02
CA SER A 67 -2.79 -11.18 1.45
C SER A 67 -3.62 -10.65 0.27
N ALA A 68 -3.00 -10.44 -0.89
CA ALA A 68 -3.69 -10.03 -2.11
C ALA A 68 -4.68 -11.10 -2.61
N GLU A 69 -4.29 -12.37 -2.54
CA GLU A 69 -5.19 -13.48 -2.87
C GLU A 69 -6.41 -13.54 -1.95
N ASN A 70 -6.23 -13.25 -0.66
CA ASN A 70 -7.34 -13.22 0.29
C ASN A 70 -8.33 -12.09 -0.02
N VAL A 71 -7.86 -10.87 -0.27
CA VAL A 71 -8.78 -9.78 -0.64
C VAL A 71 -9.38 -9.97 -2.03
N ALA A 72 -8.65 -10.58 -2.97
CA ALA A 72 -9.19 -10.95 -4.28
C ALA A 72 -10.32 -11.96 -4.18
N ARG A 73 -10.17 -13.01 -3.35
CA ARG A 73 -11.24 -13.98 -3.06
C ARG A 73 -12.45 -13.34 -2.39
N ALA A 74 -12.25 -12.27 -1.62
CA ALA A 74 -13.35 -11.48 -1.07
C ALA A 74 -14.02 -10.56 -2.11
N GLY A 75 -13.55 -10.52 -3.34
CA GLY A 75 -14.12 -9.77 -4.45
C GLY A 75 -13.50 -8.39 -4.69
N ALA A 76 -12.33 -8.09 -4.13
CA ALA A 76 -11.66 -6.81 -4.39
C ALA A 76 -11.24 -6.68 -5.86
N ASP A 77 -11.49 -5.50 -6.43
CA ASP A 77 -11.12 -5.17 -7.81
C ASP A 77 -9.64 -4.76 -7.95
N PHE A 78 -9.07 -4.23 -6.88
CA PHE A 78 -7.68 -3.83 -6.79
C PHE A 78 -7.20 -3.79 -5.34
N ALA A 79 -5.89 -3.79 -5.15
CA ALA A 79 -5.28 -3.75 -3.82
C ALA A 79 -4.53 -2.44 -3.57
N ILE A 80 -4.49 -2.05 -2.29
CA ILE A 80 -3.63 -0.99 -1.77
C ILE A 80 -2.90 -1.50 -0.52
N CYS A 81 -1.71 -0.97 -0.26
CA CYS A 81 -0.96 -1.26 0.95
C CYS A 81 -0.52 0.06 1.62
N PRO A 82 -1.10 0.44 2.77
CA PRO A 82 -0.77 1.69 3.45
C PRO A 82 0.50 1.54 4.32
N ALA A 83 1.59 1.06 3.70
CA ALA A 83 2.90 0.88 4.33
C ALA A 83 4.02 1.12 3.31
N ASN A 84 4.80 2.17 3.47
CA ASN A 84 5.81 2.56 2.47
C ASN A 84 6.92 1.54 2.31
N THR A 85 7.48 1.05 3.40
CA THR A 85 8.65 0.17 3.42
C THR A 85 8.46 -1.11 2.61
N THR A 86 7.29 -1.73 2.69
CA THR A 86 7.01 -2.99 2.01
C THR A 86 6.92 -2.87 0.50
N HIS A 87 6.83 -1.65 -0.03
CA HIS A 87 6.84 -1.41 -1.48
C HIS A 87 8.17 -1.77 -2.14
N GLU A 88 9.26 -1.91 -1.38
CA GLU A 88 10.51 -2.49 -1.89
C GLU A 88 10.32 -3.93 -2.42
N ALA A 89 9.34 -4.65 -1.91
CA ALA A 89 9.02 -6.01 -2.33
C ALA A 89 8.20 -6.08 -3.63
N PHE A 90 7.64 -4.98 -4.11
CA PHE A 90 6.72 -4.96 -5.26
C PHE A 90 7.34 -5.50 -6.54
N LYS A 91 8.64 -5.29 -6.76
CA LYS A 91 9.37 -5.84 -7.91
C LYS A 91 9.33 -7.37 -7.98
N PHE A 92 9.10 -8.05 -6.86
CA PHE A 92 9.05 -9.52 -6.79
C PHE A 92 7.63 -10.09 -6.86
N MET A 93 6.60 -9.24 -6.70
CA MET A 93 5.24 -9.74 -6.56
C MET A 93 4.21 -9.12 -7.52
N ARG A 94 4.43 -7.90 -8.02
CA ARG A 94 3.41 -7.14 -8.78
C ARG A 94 2.87 -7.91 -10.00
N SER A 95 3.75 -8.57 -10.76
CA SER A 95 3.37 -9.35 -11.95
C SER A 95 2.65 -10.67 -11.62
N ARG A 96 2.73 -11.12 -10.37
CA ARG A 96 2.14 -12.38 -9.89
C ARG A 96 0.83 -12.16 -9.15
N SER A 97 0.48 -10.91 -8.86
CA SER A 97 -0.72 -10.58 -8.11
C SER A 97 -1.99 -10.91 -8.91
N PRO A 98 -3.02 -11.49 -8.28
CA PRO A 98 -4.29 -11.80 -8.93
C PRO A 98 -5.11 -10.56 -9.29
N ILE A 99 -4.84 -9.43 -8.65
CA ILE A 99 -5.51 -8.15 -8.87
C ILE A 99 -4.49 -7.01 -9.02
N PRO A 100 -4.82 -5.93 -9.73
CA PRO A 100 -3.93 -4.78 -9.86
C PRO A 100 -3.74 -4.06 -8.53
N TRP A 101 -2.64 -3.30 -8.43
CA TRP A 101 -2.28 -2.52 -7.26
C TRP A 101 -2.19 -1.03 -7.58
N LEU A 102 -2.63 -0.22 -6.64
CA LEU A 102 -2.22 1.18 -6.58
C LEU A 102 -0.97 1.29 -5.72
N HIS A 103 0.15 1.61 -6.34
CA HIS A 103 1.43 1.77 -5.66
C HIS A 103 1.49 3.15 -5.00
N ILE A 104 1.72 3.20 -3.69
CA ILE A 104 1.63 4.45 -2.93
C ILE A 104 2.56 5.56 -3.48
N VAL A 105 3.77 5.21 -3.87
CA VAL A 105 4.75 6.18 -4.40
C VAL A 105 4.30 6.71 -5.77
N GLU A 106 3.76 5.86 -6.63
CA GLU A 106 3.22 6.26 -7.94
C GLU A 106 2.05 7.24 -7.75
N VAL A 107 1.09 6.89 -6.89
CA VAL A 107 -0.09 7.73 -6.62
C VAL A 107 0.29 9.08 -6.00
N VAL A 108 1.23 9.09 -5.06
CA VAL A 108 1.71 10.33 -4.44
C VAL A 108 2.50 11.19 -5.43
N GLY A 109 3.33 10.55 -6.27
CA GLY A 109 4.06 11.23 -7.34
C GLY A 109 3.15 11.90 -8.36
N ASP A 110 2.12 11.19 -8.81
CA ASP A 110 1.12 11.73 -9.74
C ASP A 110 0.35 12.91 -9.13
N ALA A 111 -0.06 12.78 -7.87
CA ALA A 111 -0.75 13.84 -7.15
C ALA A 111 0.14 15.08 -6.94
N ALA A 112 1.41 14.88 -6.66
CA ALA A 112 2.39 15.96 -6.51
C ALA A 112 2.60 16.69 -7.85
N THR A 113 2.77 15.93 -8.93
CA THR A 113 2.93 16.50 -10.28
C THR A 113 1.71 17.30 -10.70
N THR A 114 0.52 16.76 -10.48
CA THR A 114 -0.75 17.45 -10.80
C THR A 114 -0.90 18.77 -10.03
N ARG A 115 -0.33 18.85 -8.83
CA ARG A 115 -0.32 20.09 -8.00
C ARG A 115 0.87 21.01 -8.28
N GLY A 116 1.73 20.70 -9.23
CA GLY A 116 2.91 21.47 -9.57
C GLY A 116 3.99 21.48 -8.47
N LEU A 117 4.00 20.47 -7.58
CA LEU A 117 4.99 20.36 -6.52
C LEU A 117 6.29 19.77 -7.08
N THR A 118 7.38 20.53 -6.96
CA THR A 118 8.71 20.15 -7.47
C THR A 118 9.65 19.61 -6.39
N LYS A 119 9.30 19.78 -5.11
CA LYS A 119 10.07 19.28 -3.96
C LYS A 119 9.15 18.68 -2.93
N LEU A 120 9.48 17.46 -2.49
CA LEU A 120 8.75 16.73 -1.47
C LEU A 120 9.68 16.40 -0.31
N GLY A 121 9.24 16.70 0.92
CA GLY A 121 9.90 16.22 2.14
C GLY A 121 9.40 14.79 2.44
N VAL A 122 10.34 13.86 2.64
CA VAL A 122 9.99 12.48 3.03
C VAL A 122 10.40 12.25 4.48
N LEU A 123 9.43 11.86 5.31
CA LEU A 123 9.64 11.46 6.68
C LEU A 123 9.32 9.96 6.79
N GLY A 124 10.16 9.22 7.50
CA GLY A 124 9.95 7.80 7.68
C GLY A 124 11.07 7.12 8.46
N THR A 125 10.89 5.85 8.73
CA THR A 125 11.90 5.01 9.38
C THR A 125 13.11 4.83 8.47
N LYS A 126 14.29 5.10 9.00
CA LYS A 126 15.53 4.76 8.32
C LYS A 126 15.71 3.24 8.44
N ILE A 127 15.45 2.52 7.36
CA ILE A 127 15.92 1.15 7.26
C ILE A 127 17.43 1.21 7.11
N PRO A 128 18.21 0.47 7.91
CA PRO A 128 19.64 0.41 7.74
C PRO A 128 19.96 -0.28 6.41
N HIS A 129 19.97 0.50 5.34
CA HIS A 129 20.46 0.04 4.06
C HIS A 129 21.97 0.27 4.01
N GLY A 130 22.72 -0.79 3.87
CA GLY A 130 24.08 -0.70 3.39
C GLY A 130 24.17 -0.26 1.93
N ARG A 131 23.20 0.48 1.41
CA ARG A 131 23.19 1.03 0.06
C ARG A 131 22.44 2.36 0.02
N LYS A 132 22.97 3.23 -0.83
CA LYS A 132 22.53 4.61 -1.14
C LYS A 132 21.00 4.78 -1.09
N PRO A 133 20.53 5.97 -0.66
CA PRO A 133 19.12 6.31 -0.81
C PRO A 133 18.72 5.97 -2.24
N VAL A 134 17.53 5.37 -2.39
CA VAL A 134 16.94 5.20 -3.70
C VAL A 134 16.93 6.58 -4.34
N SER A 135 17.87 6.79 -5.24
CA SER A 135 17.83 7.92 -6.16
C SER A 135 16.77 7.60 -7.22
N GLY A 136 15.56 7.41 -6.75
CA GLY A 136 14.40 7.72 -7.55
C GLY A 136 14.42 9.23 -7.60
N SER A 137 14.78 9.76 -8.73
CA SER A 137 14.66 11.17 -9.04
C SER A 137 13.21 11.59 -8.86
N PHE A 138 12.87 11.90 -7.62
CA PHE A 138 11.81 12.85 -7.34
C PHE A 138 12.46 14.21 -7.60
N ILE A 139 12.46 14.58 -8.86
CA ILE A 139 12.77 15.93 -9.29
C ILE A 139 11.55 16.80 -9.00
#